data_ba51d9d640e774bb6583a6f236986357
#
_entry.id   ba51d9d640e774bb6583a6f236986357
#
_cell.length_a   1.000
_cell.length_b   1.000
_cell.length_c   1.000
_cell.angle_alpha   90.00
_cell.angle_beta   90.00
_cell.angle_gamma   90.00
#
_symmetry.space_group_name_H-M   'P 1'
#
loop_
_entity.id
_entity.type
_entity.pdbx_description
1 polymer ?
#
loop_
_entity_poly.entity_id
_entity_poly.type
_entity_poly.pdbx_seq_one_letter_code
_entity_poly.pdbx_strand_id
1 'polypeptide(L)'
;MKIADMNWAQVEAYVARDDRAVLPIGSTEQHAGLSLCVDHILSERVSVEAAEPLGVPVYPGLPYGMTPYFMAYPGTVSLTTDTYSRLIRDVLDSIATHGFKRILIVNGHGGNTSVKSTIADWTAARPGVTVKFHNWWNAPATWRAVQAVDPVASHASWMENFPWTRIAGVEYPAHQKPML
;
A
#
# COMPACT_ATOMS: atom_id res chain seq x y z
N MET A 1 -15.93 2.08 -1.22
CA MET A 1 -16.32 2.82 0.02
C MET A 1 -15.02 3.15 0.77
N LYS A 2 -14.79 4.42 1.15
CA LYS A 2 -13.56 4.84 1.85
C LYS A 2 -13.90 5.28 3.27
N ILE A 3 -13.06 4.93 4.24
CA ILE A 3 -13.18 5.43 5.63
C ILE A 3 -13.13 6.96 5.66
N ALA A 4 -12.38 7.58 4.75
CA ALA A 4 -12.32 9.04 4.62
C ALA A 4 -13.69 9.70 4.32
N ASP A 5 -14.62 8.96 3.77
CA ASP A 5 -15.97 9.42 3.41
C ASP A 5 -17.04 8.95 4.43
N MET A 6 -16.61 8.41 5.59
CA MET A 6 -17.49 7.87 6.63
C MET A 6 -17.27 8.61 7.96
N ASN A 7 -18.34 8.72 8.74
CA ASN A 7 -18.24 9.09 10.15
C ASN A 7 -18.22 7.82 11.04
N TRP A 8 -17.92 8.00 12.32
CA TRP A 8 -17.78 6.89 13.27
C TRP A 8 -19.07 6.02 13.38
N ALA A 9 -20.26 6.61 13.33
CA ALA A 9 -21.52 5.86 13.41
C ALA A 9 -21.78 4.98 12.19
N GLN A 10 -21.35 5.42 11.00
CA GLN A 10 -21.40 4.61 9.78
C GLN A 10 -20.44 3.42 9.85
N VAL A 11 -19.25 3.62 10.43
CA VAL A 11 -18.29 2.53 10.66
C VAL A 11 -18.84 1.52 11.66
N GLU A 12 -19.42 1.97 12.78
CA GLU A 12 -20.07 1.11 13.77
C GLU A 12 -21.19 0.27 13.15
N ALA A 13 -22.07 0.89 12.36
CA ALA A 13 -23.14 0.20 11.65
C ALA A 13 -22.61 -0.80 10.59
N TYR A 14 -21.44 -0.51 9.99
CA TYR A 14 -20.80 -1.45 9.08
C TYR A 14 -20.27 -2.66 9.84
N VAL A 15 -19.50 -2.46 10.89
CA VAL A 15 -18.86 -3.55 11.66
C VAL A 15 -19.89 -4.49 12.30
N ALA A 16 -21.09 -4.00 12.62
CA ALA A 16 -22.18 -4.82 13.11
C ALA A 16 -22.65 -5.91 12.12
N ARG A 17 -22.36 -5.78 10.82
CA ARG A 17 -22.77 -6.70 9.75
C ARG A 17 -21.60 -7.35 8.98
N ASP A 18 -20.44 -6.72 8.97
CA ASP A 18 -19.26 -7.20 8.23
C ASP A 18 -17.99 -6.72 8.93
N ASP A 19 -17.03 -7.60 9.11
CA ASP A 19 -15.80 -7.36 9.83
C ASP A 19 -14.56 -7.21 8.92
N ARG A 20 -14.78 -7.04 7.61
CA ARG A 20 -13.72 -6.87 6.61
C ARG A 20 -13.27 -5.41 6.51
N ALA A 21 -11.98 -5.20 6.35
CA ALA A 21 -11.38 -3.90 6.01
C ALA A 21 -10.18 -4.07 5.09
N VAL A 22 -9.86 -3.01 4.34
CA VAL A 22 -8.65 -2.93 3.51
C VAL A 22 -7.76 -1.81 4.02
N LEU A 23 -6.46 -2.07 4.17
CA LEU A 23 -5.42 -1.11 4.52
C LEU A 23 -4.40 -1.04 3.39
N PRO A 24 -4.41 0.02 2.55
CA PRO A 24 -3.35 0.26 1.58
C PRO A 24 -2.07 0.72 2.28
N ILE A 25 -0.93 0.23 1.81
CA ILE A 25 0.39 0.70 2.25
C ILE A 25 1.28 0.94 1.04
N GLY A 26 1.96 2.06 0.99
CA GLY A 26 2.85 2.46 -0.09
C GLY A 26 4.17 3.02 0.40
N SER A 27 4.77 3.86 -0.41
CA SER A 27 5.95 4.65 -0.06
C SER A 27 5.91 6.03 -0.70
N THR A 28 6.87 6.87 -0.32
CA THR A 28 7.22 8.11 -0.99
C THR A 28 8.70 7.98 -1.39
N GLU A 29 8.94 7.64 -2.67
CA GLU A 29 10.29 7.40 -3.19
C GLU A 29 10.41 7.79 -4.66
N GLN A 30 11.63 7.85 -5.18
CA GLN A 30 11.87 8.16 -6.58
C GLN A 30 11.17 7.14 -7.52
N HIS A 31 10.51 7.65 -8.56
CA HIS A 31 9.89 6.89 -9.64
C HIS A 31 10.18 7.54 -11.00
N ALA A 32 11.46 7.83 -11.25
CA ALA A 32 11.92 8.53 -12.47
C ALA A 32 11.15 9.83 -12.71
N GLY A 33 10.40 9.95 -13.78
CA GLY A 33 9.57 11.13 -14.10
C GLY A 33 8.15 11.09 -13.55
N LEU A 34 7.79 10.07 -12.77
CA LEU A 34 6.48 9.95 -12.15
C LEU A 34 6.45 10.59 -10.76
N SER A 35 5.28 10.64 -10.16
CA SER A 35 5.11 11.10 -8.77
C SER A 35 5.97 10.31 -7.80
N LEU A 36 6.54 10.98 -6.81
CA LEU A 36 7.20 10.29 -5.68
C LEU A 36 6.24 9.39 -4.88
N CYS A 37 4.94 9.61 -5.00
CA CYS A 37 3.92 8.87 -4.27
C CYS A 37 3.27 7.75 -5.09
N VAL A 38 3.90 7.26 -6.18
CA VAL A 38 3.34 6.22 -7.05
C VAL A 38 2.83 5.03 -6.26
N ASP A 39 3.64 4.48 -5.37
CA ASP A 39 3.30 3.30 -4.57
C ASP A 39 2.07 3.51 -3.68
N HIS A 40 1.96 4.71 -3.08
CA HIS A 40 0.81 5.09 -2.29
C HIS A 40 -0.45 5.26 -3.15
N ILE A 41 -0.34 6.02 -4.24
CA ILE A 41 -1.45 6.29 -5.16
C ILE A 41 -2.01 4.98 -5.71
N LEU A 42 -1.15 4.08 -6.18
CA LEU A 42 -1.58 2.83 -6.80
C LEU A 42 -2.13 1.84 -5.78
N SER A 43 -1.52 1.70 -4.60
CA SER A 43 -2.05 0.81 -3.56
C SER A 43 -3.43 1.24 -3.08
N GLU A 44 -3.66 2.55 -2.89
CA GLU A 44 -4.97 3.07 -2.51
C GLU A 44 -5.99 2.88 -3.64
N ARG A 45 -5.63 3.21 -4.88
CA ARG A 45 -6.55 3.10 -6.00
C ARG A 45 -6.98 1.67 -6.28
N VAL A 46 -6.04 0.74 -6.35
CA VAL A 46 -6.33 -0.69 -6.52
C VAL A 46 -7.24 -1.19 -5.39
N SER A 47 -6.96 -0.78 -4.15
CA SER A 47 -7.77 -1.14 -2.99
C SER A 47 -9.22 -0.64 -3.10
N VAL A 48 -9.39 0.63 -3.47
CA VAL A 48 -10.73 1.25 -3.58
C VAL A 48 -11.52 0.60 -4.71
N GLU A 49 -10.95 0.47 -5.90
CA GLU A 49 -11.62 -0.10 -7.06
C GLU A 49 -12.02 -1.58 -6.86
N ALA A 50 -11.17 -2.36 -6.18
CA ALA A 50 -11.45 -3.76 -5.88
C ALA A 50 -12.46 -3.94 -4.73
N ALA A 51 -12.47 -3.06 -3.73
CA ALA A 51 -13.33 -3.16 -2.56
C ALA A 51 -14.74 -2.58 -2.77
N GLU A 52 -14.89 -1.61 -3.68
CA GLU A 52 -16.14 -0.90 -3.91
C GLU A 52 -17.32 -1.81 -4.28
N PRO A 53 -17.20 -2.76 -5.24
CA PRO A 53 -18.30 -3.67 -5.59
C PRO A 53 -18.69 -4.60 -4.44
N LEU A 54 -17.81 -4.80 -3.47
CA LEU A 54 -18.00 -5.68 -2.32
C LEU A 54 -18.51 -4.91 -1.09
N GLY A 55 -18.64 -3.59 -1.18
CA GLY A 55 -19.02 -2.72 -0.07
C GLY A 55 -18.04 -2.78 1.12
N VAL A 56 -16.78 -3.09 0.91
CA VAL A 56 -15.76 -3.17 1.96
C VAL A 56 -15.08 -1.82 2.14
N PRO A 57 -14.93 -1.31 3.38
CA PRO A 57 -14.28 -0.02 3.62
C PRO A 57 -12.76 -0.13 3.45
N VAL A 58 -12.20 0.92 2.85
CA VAL A 58 -10.77 1.11 2.63
C VAL A 58 -10.28 2.25 3.53
N TYR A 59 -9.31 1.97 4.38
CA TYR A 59 -8.63 2.98 5.19
C TYR A 59 -7.77 3.89 4.32
N PRO A 60 -7.48 5.12 4.77
CA PRO A 60 -6.47 5.96 4.12
C PRO A 60 -5.15 5.21 3.99
N GLY A 61 -4.53 5.27 2.84
CA GLY A 61 -3.27 4.59 2.60
C GLY A 61 -2.12 5.20 3.39
N LEU A 62 -1.14 4.36 3.78
CA LEU A 62 0.09 4.83 4.42
C LEU A 62 1.09 5.26 3.34
N PRO A 63 1.46 6.56 3.26
CA PRO A 63 2.32 7.07 2.19
C PRO A 63 3.82 6.91 2.48
N TYR A 64 4.20 6.44 3.66
CA TYR A 64 5.60 6.26 4.05
C TYR A 64 5.89 4.80 4.36
N GLY A 65 6.98 4.29 3.78
CA GLY A 65 7.43 2.92 3.93
C GLY A 65 8.94 2.85 4.15
N MET A 66 9.51 1.70 3.83
CA MET A 66 10.94 1.42 4.00
C MET A 66 11.65 1.44 2.64
N THR A 67 12.30 2.56 2.33
CA THR A 67 13.01 2.78 1.07
C THR A 67 14.42 3.38 1.26
N PRO A 68 15.27 2.77 2.10
CA PRO A 68 16.60 3.33 2.42
C PRO A 68 17.51 3.43 1.20
N TYR A 69 17.35 2.53 0.24
CA TYR A 69 18.17 2.46 -0.98
C TYR A 69 17.97 3.63 -1.94
N PHE A 70 16.86 4.38 -1.82
CA PHE A 70 16.60 5.57 -2.64
C PHE A 70 16.84 6.90 -1.91
N MET A 71 17.46 6.90 -0.74
CA MET A 71 17.69 8.13 0.04
C MET A 71 18.64 9.14 -0.64
N ALA A 72 19.38 8.73 -1.68
CA ALA A 72 20.14 9.68 -2.50
C ALA A 72 19.26 10.59 -3.38
N TYR A 73 17.98 10.25 -3.54
CA TYR A 73 17.01 11.01 -4.34
C TYR A 73 16.20 11.94 -3.45
N PRO A 74 16.31 13.28 -3.60
CA PRO A 74 15.53 14.24 -2.80
C PRO A 74 14.04 14.00 -2.90
N GLY A 75 13.35 14.15 -1.76
CA GLY A 75 11.92 13.89 -1.63
C GLY A 75 11.58 12.45 -1.22
N THR A 76 12.51 11.50 -1.31
CA THR A 76 12.34 10.16 -0.74
C THR A 76 12.28 10.24 0.78
N VAL A 77 11.32 9.53 1.39
CA VAL A 77 11.15 9.43 2.85
C VAL A 77 11.15 7.96 3.25
N SER A 78 12.18 7.55 3.99
CA SER A 78 12.28 6.17 4.50
C SER A 78 12.12 6.11 6.00
N LEU A 79 11.26 5.20 6.46
CA LEU A 79 11.18 4.83 7.87
C LEU A 79 12.21 3.74 8.19
N THR A 80 12.64 3.67 9.45
CA THR A 80 13.40 2.51 9.94
C THR A 80 12.47 1.31 10.09
N THR A 81 13.04 0.10 10.07
CA THR A 81 12.28 -1.16 10.26
C THR A 81 11.50 -1.15 11.57
N ASP A 82 12.12 -0.67 12.67
CA ASP A 82 11.48 -0.61 13.98
C ASP A 82 10.29 0.35 13.98
N THR A 83 10.48 1.58 13.48
CA THR A 83 9.39 2.58 13.39
C THR A 83 8.24 2.05 12.53
N TYR A 84 8.55 1.47 11.37
CA TYR A 84 7.51 0.98 10.47
C TYR A 84 6.75 -0.23 11.04
N SER A 85 7.47 -1.14 11.71
CA SER A 85 6.85 -2.27 12.42
C SER A 85 5.91 -1.82 13.53
N ARG A 86 6.29 -0.80 14.31
CA ARG A 86 5.44 -0.20 15.34
C ARG A 86 4.21 0.47 14.75
N LEU A 87 4.40 1.28 13.70
CA LEU A 87 3.30 1.93 12.98
C LEU A 87 2.26 0.91 12.51
N ILE A 88 2.69 -0.17 11.84
CA ILE A 88 1.79 -1.22 11.36
C ILE A 88 1.05 -1.88 12.51
N ARG A 89 1.73 -2.18 13.63
CA ARG A 89 1.07 -2.75 14.84
C ARG A 89 0.02 -1.82 15.39
N ASP A 90 0.33 -0.54 15.60
CA ASP A 90 -0.59 0.43 16.19
C ASP A 90 -1.84 0.64 15.32
N VAL A 91 -1.65 0.68 13.99
CA VAL A 91 -2.77 0.77 13.04
C VAL A 91 -3.63 -0.49 13.08
N LEU A 92 -3.03 -1.68 13.06
CA LEU A 92 -3.77 -2.94 13.14
C LEU A 92 -4.48 -3.10 14.50
N ASP A 93 -3.86 -2.69 15.61
CA ASP A 93 -4.48 -2.69 16.94
C ASP A 93 -5.72 -1.80 16.95
N SER A 94 -5.62 -0.60 16.40
CA SER A 94 -6.74 0.32 16.31
C SER A 94 -7.89 -0.24 15.46
N ILE A 95 -7.59 -0.78 14.28
CA ILE A 95 -8.59 -1.39 13.39
C ILE A 95 -9.28 -2.58 14.06
N ALA A 96 -8.51 -3.47 14.71
CA ALA A 96 -9.03 -4.65 15.38
C ALA A 96 -9.87 -4.30 16.64
N THR A 97 -9.47 -3.26 17.39
CA THR A 97 -10.22 -2.77 18.55
C THR A 97 -11.65 -2.35 18.21
N HIS A 98 -11.84 -1.81 17.01
CA HIS A 98 -13.17 -1.42 16.51
C HIS A 98 -13.98 -2.57 15.91
N GLY A 99 -13.49 -3.81 16.01
CA GLY A 99 -14.25 -5.02 15.63
C GLY A 99 -13.96 -5.56 14.23
N PHE A 100 -13.06 -4.96 13.47
CA PHE A 100 -12.61 -5.53 12.22
C PHE A 100 -11.71 -6.76 12.48
N LYS A 101 -12.08 -7.91 11.93
CA LYS A 101 -11.38 -9.19 12.16
C LYS A 101 -10.71 -9.75 10.91
N ARG A 102 -11.12 -9.30 9.72
CA ARG A 102 -10.57 -9.73 8.44
C ARG A 102 -9.97 -8.52 7.73
N ILE A 103 -8.66 -8.35 7.84
CA ILE A 103 -7.94 -7.19 7.31
C ILE A 103 -7.11 -7.63 6.10
N LEU A 104 -7.29 -6.95 4.97
CA LEU A 104 -6.43 -7.10 3.80
C LEU A 104 -5.46 -5.91 3.73
N ILE A 105 -4.17 -6.17 3.84
CA ILE A 105 -3.15 -5.19 3.52
C ILE A 105 -2.83 -5.29 2.04
N VAL A 106 -3.05 -4.19 1.30
CA VAL A 106 -2.66 -4.06 -0.11
C VAL A 106 -1.38 -3.25 -0.17
N ASN A 107 -0.29 -3.92 -0.48
CA ASN A 107 1.03 -3.31 -0.52
C ASN A 107 1.36 -2.83 -1.92
N GLY A 108 1.85 -1.59 -2.04
CA GLY A 108 2.34 -0.96 -3.25
C GLY A 108 3.87 -0.89 -3.34
N HIS A 109 4.61 -1.26 -2.29
CA HIS A 109 6.05 -1.02 -2.19
C HIS A 109 6.84 -2.26 -1.78
N GLY A 110 7.91 -2.57 -2.52
CA GLY A 110 8.73 -3.77 -2.28
C GLY A 110 9.37 -3.81 -0.89
N GLY A 111 9.92 -2.70 -0.41
CA GLY A 111 10.57 -2.60 0.89
C GLY A 111 9.66 -2.91 2.08
N ASN A 112 8.36 -2.66 1.94
CA ASN A 112 7.37 -2.95 2.97
C ASN A 112 7.19 -4.46 3.24
N THR A 113 7.70 -5.32 2.38
CA THR A 113 7.63 -6.78 2.56
C THR A 113 8.29 -7.26 3.87
N SER A 114 9.22 -6.48 4.40
CA SER A 114 9.91 -6.75 5.67
C SER A 114 8.97 -6.83 6.89
N VAL A 115 7.80 -6.15 6.87
CA VAL A 115 6.85 -6.20 7.99
C VAL A 115 5.97 -7.47 8.01
N LYS A 116 6.11 -8.38 7.05
CA LYS A 116 5.32 -9.63 7.05
C LYS A 116 5.52 -10.46 8.31
N SER A 117 6.75 -10.54 8.83
CA SER A 117 7.02 -11.23 10.10
C SER A 117 6.31 -10.54 11.28
N THR A 118 6.38 -9.21 11.34
CA THR A 118 5.67 -8.42 12.35
C THR A 118 4.16 -8.67 12.31
N ILE A 119 3.56 -8.72 11.12
CA ILE A 119 2.13 -9.00 10.92
C ILE A 119 1.80 -10.44 11.34
N ALA A 120 2.65 -11.41 11.01
CA ALA A 120 2.46 -12.81 11.40
C ALA A 120 2.47 -12.97 12.93
N ASP A 121 3.46 -12.40 13.63
CA ASP A 121 3.55 -12.41 15.09
C ASP A 121 2.35 -11.70 15.74
N TRP A 122 1.96 -10.55 15.19
CA TRP A 122 0.81 -9.77 15.66
C TRP A 122 -0.49 -10.58 15.53
N THR A 123 -0.69 -11.25 14.38
CA THR A 123 -1.88 -12.08 14.11
C THR A 123 -1.91 -13.32 15.01
N ALA A 124 -0.78 -13.99 15.21
CA ALA A 124 -0.67 -15.17 16.06
C ALA A 124 -1.07 -14.88 17.53
N ALA A 125 -0.82 -13.67 17.99
CA ALA A 125 -1.20 -13.22 19.33
C ALA A 125 -2.70 -12.83 19.46
N ARG A 126 -3.49 -12.89 18.38
CA ARG A 126 -4.89 -12.42 18.35
C ARG A 126 -5.83 -13.44 17.72
N PRO A 127 -6.23 -14.48 18.47
CA PRO A 127 -7.18 -15.47 17.99
C PRO A 127 -8.47 -14.82 17.46
N GLY A 128 -8.91 -15.24 16.27
CA GLY A 128 -10.11 -14.71 15.62
C GLY A 128 -9.88 -13.51 14.71
N VAL A 129 -8.65 -12.96 14.64
CA VAL A 129 -8.27 -11.94 13.66
C VAL A 129 -7.42 -12.59 12.56
N THR A 130 -7.69 -12.22 11.31
CA THR A 130 -6.91 -12.65 10.15
C THR A 130 -6.42 -11.44 9.39
N VAL A 131 -5.12 -11.40 9.10
CA VAL A 131 -4.51 -10.40 8.22
C VAL A 131 -3.93 -11.10 7.00
N LYS A 132 -4.31 -10.64 5.81
CA LYS A 132 -3.68 -11.05 4.54
C LYS A 132 -2.84 -9.91 4.01
N PHE A 133 -1.66 -10.24 3.48
CA PHE A 133 -0.74 -9.29 2.85
C PHE A 133 -0.65 -9.59 1.35
N HIS A 134 -1.00 -8.61 0.53
CA HIS A 134 -1.08 -8.75 -0.92
C HIS A 134 -0.23 -7.67 -1.61
N ASN A 135 0.75 -8.10 -2.39
CA ASN A 135 1.47 -7.21 -3.30
C ASN A 135 0.65 -7.12 -4.60
N TRP A 136 0.10 -5.95 -4.90
CA TRP A 136 -0.78 -5.84 -6.07
C TRP A 136 -0.03 -6.08 -7.38
N TRP A 137 1.22 -5.58 -7.52
CA TRP A 137 1.97 -5.58 -8.78
C TRP A 137 2.49 -6.96 -9.21
N ASN A 138 2.79 -7.86 -8.29
CA ASN A 138 3.33 -9.19 -8.60
C ASN A 138 2.39 -10.35 -8.21
N ALA A 139 1.13 -10.04 -7.96
CA ALA A 139 0.11 -11.08 -7.81
C ALA A 139 0.02 -11.91 -9.10
N PRO A 140 -0.20 -13.23 -9.02
CA PRO A 140 -0.07 -14.11 -10.20
C PRO A 140 -0.95 -13.70 -11.39
N ALA A 141 -2.15 -13.19 -11.14
CA ALA A 141 -3.05 -12.73 -12.22
C ALA A 141 -2.54 -11.42 -12.83
N THR A 142 -2.16 -10.45 -12.00
CA THR A 142 -1.59 -9.16 -12.44
C THR A 142 -0.31 -9.40 -13.23
N TRP A 143 0.59 -10.24 -12.70
CA TRP A 143 1.85 -10.51 -13.36
C TRP A 143 1.68 -11.17 -14.73
N ARG A 144 0.76 -12.13 -14.86
CA ARG A 144 0.44 -12.71 -16.18
C ARG A 144 -0.07 -11.66 -17.18
N ALA A 145 -0.94 -10.76 -16.72
CA ALA A 145 -1.44 -9.68 -17.58
C ALA A 145 -0.33 -8.72 -18.01
N VAL A 146 0.55 -8.36 -17.07
CA VAL A 146 1.71 -7.51 -17.32
C VAL A 146 2.64 -8.15 -18.35
N GLN A 147 3.02 -9.41 -18.17
CA GLN A 147 3.91 -10.14 -19.07
C GLN A 147 3.31 -10.35 -20.48
N ALA A 148 1.99 -10.39 -20.59
CA ALA A 148 1.32 -10.48 -21.90
C ALA A 148 1.38 -9.17 -22.71
N VAL A 149 1.56 -8.03 -22.03
CA VAL A 149 1.68 -6.70 -22.68
C VAL A 149 3.14 -6.40 -22.99
N ASP A 150 4.01 -6.49 -22.00
CA ASP A 150 5.44 -6.23 -22.11
C ASP A 150 6.21 -7.00 -21.02
N PRO A 151 7.15 -7.88 -21.39
CA PRO A 151 7.95 -8.60 -20.41
C PRO A 151 8.91 -7.70 -19.61
N VAL A 152 9.22 -6.49 -20.12
CA VAL A 152 10.07 -5.51 -19.45
C VAL A 152 9.20 -4.63 -18.53
N ALA A 153 8.86 -5.16 -17.36
CA ALA A 153 8.12 -4.46 -16.35
C ALA A 153 8.90 -4.45 -15.02
N SER A 154 9.12 -3.27 -14.46
CA SER A 154 9.93 -3.05 -13.25
C SER A 154 9.49 -1.78 -12.54
N HIS A 155 10.20 -1.43 -11.46
CA HIS A 155 10.04 -0.15 -10.77
C HIS A 155 10.15 1.04 -11.73
N ALA A 156 9.24 2.01 -11.58
CA ALA A 156 9.10 3.21 -12.42
C ALA A 156 8.88 2.93 -13.92
N SER A 157 8.44 1.71 -14.28
CA SER A 157 8.19 1.32 -15.67
C SER A 157 6.77 1.64 -16.13
N TRP A 158 6.42 1.21 -17.34
CA TRP A 158 5.11 1.43 -17.93
C TRP A 158 3.93 0.96 -17.06
N MET A 159 4.11 -0.12 -16.27
CA MET A 159 3.05 -0.67 -15.43
C MET A 159 2.65 0.24 -14.25
N GLU A 160 3.43 1.27 -13.98
CA GLU A 160 3.15 2.29 -12.97
C GLU A 160 2.81 3.65 -13.57
N ASN A 161 2.87 3.76 -14.91
CA ASN A 161 2.68 5.00 -15.66
C ASN A 161 1.20 5.22 -16.02
N PHE A 162 0.41 5.69 -15.09
CA PHE A 162 -1.00 6.02 -15.26
C PHE A 162 -1.24 7.54 -15.27
N PRO A 163 -2.39 8.03 -15.78
CA PRO A 163 -2.68 9.46 -15.76
C PRO A 163 -2.57 10.09 -14.37
N TRP A 164 -2.88 9.36 -13.32
CA TRP A 164 -2.85 9.82 -11.92
C TRP A 164 -1.49 9.68 -11.23
N THR A 165 -0.52 9.04 -11.85
CA THR A 165 0.87 8.97 -11.38
C THR A 165 1.80 9.90 -12.14
N ARG A 166 1.34 10.47 -13.26
CA ARG A 166 2.09 11.42 -14.08
C ARG A 166 2.10 12.82 -13.47
N ILE A 167 3.20 13.52 -13.68
CA ILE A 167 3.34 14.94 -13.32
C ILE A 167 3.41 15.74 -14.62
N ALA A 168 2.49 16.68 -14.80
CA ALA A 168 2.43 17.49 -16.00
C ALA A 168 3.64 18.44 -16.11
N GLY A 169 4.20 18.57 -17.31
CA GLY A 169 5.28 19.53 -17.60
C GLY A 169 6.65 19.16 -17.02
N VAL A 170 6.83 17.92 -16.55
CA VAL A 170 8.11 17.43 -16.03
C VAL A 170 8.88 16.70 -17.12
N GLU A 171 10.13 17.11 -17.32
CA GLU A 171 11.10 16.36 -18.14
C GLU A 171 11.74 15.23 -17.30
N TYR A 172 12.05 14.12 -17.94
CA TYR A 172 12.77 13.04 -17.29
C TYR A 172 14.18 13.50 -16.91
N PRO A 173 14.66 13.17 -15.69
CA PRO A 173 16.03 13.50 -15.31
C PRO A 173 17.05 12.85 -16.25
N ALA A 174 18.06 13.62 -16.67
CA ALA A 174 19.09 13.15 -17.59
C ALA A 174 20.11 12.19 -16.94
N HIS A 175 20.08 12.04 -15.62
CA HIS A 175 21.06 11.22 -14.90
C HIS A 175 20.41 10.47 -13.73
N GLN A 176 20.99 9.33 -13.41
CA GLN A 176 20.63 8.55 -12.23
C GLN A 176 21.54 8.86 -11.05
N LYS A 177 21.00 8.77 -9.84
CA LYS A 177 21.79 8.81 -8.62
C LYS A 177 22.12 7.39 -8.17
N PRO A 178 23.21 7.19 -7.38
CA PRO A 178 23.52 5.88 -6.84
C PRO A 178 22.42 5.40 -5.90
N MET A 179 22.18 4.12 -5.90
CA MET A 179 21.43 3.44 -4.83
C MET A 179 22.39 3.27 -3.64
N LEU A 180 21.86 3.46 -2.41
CA LEU A 180 22.62 3.29 -1.17
C LEU A 180 22.53 1.86 -0.65
#